data_5fa0ce6742246f2cbd3918e6baa3453c
#
_entry.id   5fa0ce6742246f2cbd3918e6baa3453c
#
_cell.length_a   1.000
_cell.length_b   1.000
_cell.length_c   1.000
_cell.angle_alpha   90.00
_cell.angle_beta   90.00
_cell.angle_gamma   90.00
#
_symmetry.space_group_name_H-M   'P 1'
#
loop_
_entity.id
_entity.type
_entity.pdbx_description
1 polymer ?
#
loop_
_entity_poly.entity_id
_entity_poly.type
_entity_poly.pdbx_seq_one_letter_code
_entity_poly.pdbx_strand_id
1 'polypeptide(L)'
;MAKPVSETAVPLIRPEAAVARPKRAIPWEFWLLLPAVIYIFLLIGFPLILSIYYSLSHISVGRRDFSFAGLANFRAILHDGIFLQALRNTVLITIAVLVIVLILATILATILAARFRGRAVVRYLLLLPWAAPVVMSTIAWKWIFDSQYSVINWVLRQLHIIGPYEFPQWLGVPKLAIISIIMVQVWRILPFATVITLAGVNAVPKELLEAALVDGAGFFTRLFQITLPMIRPIIGVAVLFTALFTFTDMAVVWILTRGGPYNSSHVLASWAFQVGIVAGDLAQGAAIALFMLPVLAAVAVWVLRLASREVTE
;
A
#
# COMPACT_ATOMS: atom_id res chain seq x y z
N MET A 1 72.43 -59.78 19.47
CA MET A 1 71.26 -59.69 20.34
C MET A 1 70.41 -58.49 19.91
N ALA A 2 69.46 -58.68 19.05
CA ALA A 2 68.50 -57.61 18.56
C ALA A 2 67.22 -57.67 19.38
N LYS A 3 66.78 -56.55 19.98
CA LYS A 3 65.53 -56.42 20.67
C LYS A 3 64.41 -56.28 19.66
N PRO A 4 63.23 -56.90 19.88
CA PRO A 4 62.10 -56.74 19.01
C PRO A 4 61.43 -55.38 19.19
N VAL A 5 61.01 -54.79 18.05
CA VAL A 5 60.24 -53.57 17.96
C VAL A 5 58.78 -53.84 18.37
N SER A 6 58.27 -53.12 19.38
CA SER A 6 56.89 -53.25 19.82
C SER A 6 55.91 -52.61 18.77
N GLU A 7 55.01 -53.41 18.22
CA GLU A 7 53.89 -52.97 17.42
C GLU A 7 52.96 -52.10 18.26
N THR A 8 52.92 -50.82 17.90
CA THR A 8 51.92 -49.89 18.45
C THR A 8 50.54 -50.13 17.78
N ALA A 9 49.62 -50.71 18.56
CA ALA A 9 48.25 -50.93 18.13
C ALA A 9 47.56 -49.61 17.82
N VAL A 10 47.10 -49.42 16.59
CA VAL A 10 46.25 -48.32 16.14
C VAL A 10 44.92 -48.45 16.82
N PRO A 11 44.41 -47.41 17.56
CA PRO A 11 43.09 -47.48 18.16
C PRO A 11 41.99 -47.52 17.08
N LEU A 12 41.16 -48.57 17.11
CA LEU A 12 39.97 -48.68 16.30
C LEU A 12 39.01 -47.55 16.65
N ILE A 13 38.78 -46.65 15.65
CA ILE A 13 37.74 -45.60 15.75
C ILE A 13 36.41 -46.32 15.84
N ARG A 14 35.79 -46.30 17.03
CA ARG A 14 34.38 -46.72 17.19
C ARG A 14 33.50 -45.79 16.38
N PRO A 15 32.57 -46.34 15.55
CA PRO A 15 31.59 -45.50 14.90
C PRO A 15 30.76 -44.71 15.93
N GLU A 16 30.83 -43.40 15.84
CA GLU A 16 29.98 -42.51 16.67
C GLU A 16 28.54 -42.96 16.58
N ALA A 17 27.97 -43.29 17.73
CA ALA A 17 26.56 -43.65 17.86
C ALA A 17 25.74 -42.47 17.28
N ALA A 18 24.90 -42.77 16.26
CA ALA A 18 24.03 -41.84 15.60
C ALA A 18 23.23 -41.07 16.70
N VAL A 19 23.59 -39.80 16.88
CA VAL A 19 22.89 -38.89 17.78
C VAL A 19 21.43 -38.84 17.33
N ALA A 20 20.55 -39.52 18.07
CA ALA A 20 19.14 -39.48 17.82
C ALA A 20 18.67 -38.01 17.86
N ARG A 21 18.23 -37.50 16.70
CA ARG A 21 17.69 -36.14 16.60
C ARG A 21 16.55 -36.03 17.64
N PRO A 22 16.63 -35.07 18.58
CA PRO A 22 15.57 -34.91 19.56
C PRO A 22 14.26 -34.67 18.82
N LYS A 23 13.21 -35.41 19.13
CA LYS A 23 11.84 -35.10 18.65
C LYS A 23 11.58 -33.65 19.02
N ARG A 24 11.41 -32.78 18.05
CA ARG A 24 11.07 -31.37 18.27
C ARG A 24 9.72 -31.35 18.97
N ALA A 25 9.72 -31.33 20.28
CA ALA A 25 8.54 -30.96 21.06
C ALA A 25 8.19 -29.51 20.64
N ILE A 26 6.92 -29.27 20.36
CA ILE A 26 6.45 -27.91 20.07
C ILE A 26 6.83 -27.07 21.30
N PRO A 27 7.70 -26.05 21.15
CA PRO A 27 8.17 -25.27 22.28
C PRO A 27 6.97 -24.58 22.94
N TRP A 28 6.95 -24.49 24.26
CA TRP A 28 5.82 -23.93 25.03
C TRP A 28 5.50 -22.49 24.62
N GLU A 29 6.44 -21.75 24.06
CA GLU A 29 6.28 -20.42 23.49
C GLU A 29 5.23 -20.37 22.37
N PHE A 30 5.01 -21.48 21.64
CA PHE A 30 3.95 -21.57 20.64
C PHE A 30 2.54 -21.39 21.24
N TRP A 31 2.33 -21.86 22.47
CA TRP A 31 1.05 -21.71 23.14
C TRP A 31 0.75 -20.25 23.51
N LEU A 32 1.79 -19.42 23.73
CA LEU A 32 1.63 -17.98 23.94
C LEU A 32 1.20 -17.24 22.68
N LEU A 33 1.55 -17.74 21.50
CA LEU A 33 1.13 -17.16 20.21
C LEU A 33 -0.29 -17.59 19.83
N LEU A 34 -0.81 -18.67 20.40
CA LEU A 34 -2.11 -19.24 20.02
C LEU A 34 -3.27 -18.25 20.12
N PRO A 35 -3.45 -17.45 21.19
CA PRO A 35 -4.52 -16.47 21.27
C PRO A 35 -4.46 -15.43 20.13
N ALA A 36 -3.25 -14.95 19.80
CA ALA A 36 -3.06 -13.99 18.71
C ALA A 36 -3.37 -14.62 17.33
N VAL A 37 -2.94 -15.85 17.11
CA VAL A 37 -3.21 -16.59 15.86
C VAL A 37 -4.72 -16.84 15.71
N ILE A 38 -5.40 -17.28 16.78
CA ILE A 38 -6.85 -17.48 16.77
C ILE A 38 -7.57 -16.16 16.47
N TYR A 39 -7.16 -15.08 17.13
CA TYR A 39 -7.75 -13.76 16.92
C TYR A 39 -7.61 -13.29 15.46
N ILE A 40 -6.43 -13.39 14.88
CA ILE A 40 -6.17 -13.05 13.48
C ILE A 40 -6.98 -13.95 12.54
N PHE A 41 -7.02 -15.26 12.82
CA PHE A 41 -7.79 -16.19 12.00
C PHE A 41 -9.29 -15.87 12.03
N LEU A 42 -9.86 -15.59 13.20
CA LEU A 42 -11.29 -15.28 13.33
C LEU A 42 -11.66 -13.96 12.69
N LEU A 43 -10.81 -12.93 12.79
CA LEU A 43 -11.14 -11.59 12.27
C LEU A 43 -10.77 -11.39 10.81
N ILE A 44 -9.75 -12.06 10.29
CA ILE A 44 -9.27 -11.89 8.93
C ILE A 44 -9.46 -13.17 8.11
N GLY A 45 -9.03 -14.31 8.64
CA GLY A 45 -9.06 -15.59 7.92
C GLY A 45 -10.49 -16.06 7.66
N PHE A 46 -11.35 -16.02 8.66
CA PHE A 46 -12.74 -16.49 8.53
C PHE A 46 -13.56 -15.63 7.53
N PRO A 47 -13.56 -14.28 7.60
CA PRO A 47 -14.23 -13.47 6.57
C PRO A 47 -13.66 -13.68 5.16
N LEU A 48 -12.36 -13.91 5.04
CA LEU A 48 -11.73 -14.21 3.75
C LEU A 48 -12.26 -15.54 3.17
N ILE A 49 -12.33 -16.59 4.01
CA ILE A 49 -12.89 -17.89 3.61
C ILE A 49 -14.37 -17.73 3.20
N LEU A 50 -15.15 -16.95 3.96
CA LEU A 50 -16.53 -16.64 3.57
C LEU A 50 -16.61 -15.89 2.25
N SER A 51 -15.74 -14.94 1.99
CA SER A 51 -15.69 -14.22 0.70
C SER A 51 -15.38 -15.16 -0.45
N ILE A 52 -14.46 -16.12 -0.27
CA ILE A 52 -14.18 -17.16 -1.26
C ILE A 52 -15.42 -18.03 -1.48
N TYR A 53 -16.08 -18.46 -0.43
CA TYR A 53 -17.29 -19.26 -0.52
C TYR A 53 -18.41 -18.52 -1.25
N TYR A 54 -18.68 -17.25 -0.91
CA TYR A 54 -19.68 -16.43 -1.56
C TYR A 54 -19.39 -16.19 -3.04
N SER A 55 -18.13 -15.94 -3.39
CA SER A 55 -17.75 -15.72 -4.78
C SER A 55 -18.01 -16.92 -5.69
N LEU A 56 -18.09 -18.12 -5.11
CA LEU A 56 -18.36 -19.38 -5.80
C LEU A 56 -19.82 -19.85 -5.65
N SER A 57 -20.71 -19.05 -5.07
CA SER A 57 -22.11 -19.38 -4.83
C SER A 57 -23.05 -18.38 -5.53
N HIS A 58 -24.38 -18.65 -5.49
CA HIS A 58 -25.43 -17.75 -6.01
C HIS A 58 -26.06 -16.87 -4.93
N ILE A 59 -25.32 -16.59 -3.85
CA ILE A 59 -25.87 -15.88 -2.70
C ILE A 59 -26.13 -14.40 -2.99
N SER A 60 -27.36 -13.95 -2.68
CA SER A 60 -27.75 -12.53 -2.70
C SER A 60 -28.66 -12.21 -1.54
N VAL A 61 -28.75 -10.92 -1.19
CA VAL A 61 -29.69 -10.45 -0.15
C VAL A 61 -31.11 -10.74 -0.58
N GLY A 62 -31.89 -11.42 0.29
CA GLY A 62 -33.27 -11.83 -0.02
C GLY A 62 -33.39 -13.18 -0.73
N ARG A 63 -32.34 -13.74 -1.29
CA ARG A 63 -32.29 -15.11 -1.82
C ARG A 63 -31.26 -15.92 -1.05
N ARG A 64 -31.68 -16.90 -0.29
CA ARG A 64 -30.79 -17.84 0.40
C ARG A 64 -30.46 -19.04 -0.50
N ASP A 65 -29.93 -18.74 -1.69
CA ASP A 65 -29.45 -19.78 -2.60
C ASP A 65 -27.95 -19.96 -2.38
N PHE A 66 -27.59 -21.00 -1.65
CA PHE A 66 -26.21 -21.38 -1.37
C PHE A 66 -25.66 -22.38 -2.40
N SER A 67 -26.36 -22.56 -3.52
CA SER A 67 -25.88 -23.47 -4.56
C SER A 67 -24.54 -23.02 -5.13
N PHE A 68 -23.76 -24.00 -5.50
CA PHE A 68 -22.42 -23.77 -6.05
C PHE A 68 -22.51 -23.22 -7.48
N ALA A 69 -21.98 -22.02 -7.70
CA ALA A 69 -21.95 -21.35 -9.01
C ALA A 69 -20.61 -21.56 -9.77
N GLY A 70 -19.62 -22.18 -9.13
CA GLY A 70 -18.28 -22.29 -9.70
C GLY A 70 -17.69 -20.91 -10.05
N LEU A 71 -17.18 -20.74 -11.26
CA LEU A 71 -16.58 -19.48 -11.73
C LEU A 71 -17.56 -18.56 -12.47
N ALA A 72 -18.88 -18.81 -12.37
CA ALA A 72 -19.88 -18.02 -13.11
C ALA A 72 -19.82 -16.52 -12.72
N ASN A 73 -19.69 -16.19 -11.43
CA ASN A 73 -19.57 -14.81 -10.95
C ASN A 73 -18.33 -14.12 -11.52
N PHE A 74 -17.19 -14.80 -11.53
CA PHE A 74 -15.95 -14.26 -12.11
C PHE A 74 -16.09 -14.03 -13.63
N ARG A 75 -16.78 -14.91 -14.34
CA ARG A 75 -17.04 -14.72 -15.75
C ARG A 75 -17.99 -13.55 -15.99
N ALA A 76 -19.03 -13.40 -15.17
CA ALA A 76 -19.99 -12.30 -15.27
C ALA A 76 -19.29 -10.93 -15.08
N ILE A 77 -18.48 -10.78 -14.04
CA ILE A 77 -17.80 -9.50 -13.76
C ILE A 77 -16.77 -9.15 -14.85
N LEU A 78 -16.12 -10.11 -15.50
CA LEU A 78 -15.19 -9.84 -16.59
C LEU A 78 -15.87 -9.31 -17.86
N HIS A 79 -17.20 -9.48 -18.00
CA HIS A 79 -18.00 -8.90 -19.08
C HIS A 79 -18.71 -7.62 -18.65
N ASP A 80 -18.61 -7.21 -17.38
CA ASP A 80 -19.18 -5.96 -16.88
C ASP A 80 -18.27 -4.78 -17.24
N GLY A 81 -18.75 -3.87 -18.08
CA GLY A 81 -18.03 -2.67 -18.48
C GLY A 81 -17.64 -1.76 -17.31
N ILE A 82 -18.47 -1.71 -16.23
CA ILE A 82 -18.18 -0.89 -15.05
C ILE A 82 -17.05 -1.53 -14.23
N PHE A 83 -17.02 -2.85 -14.11
CA PHE A 83 -15.91 -3.56 -13.48
C PHE A 83 -14.58 -3.28 -14.19
N LEU A 84 -14.55 -3.37 -15.53
CA LEU A 84 -13.33 -3.09 -16.30
C LEU A 84 -12.88 -1.64 -16.14
N GLN A 85 -13.82 -0.70 -16.10
CA GLN A 85 -13.53 0.70 -15.81
C GLN A 85 -13.01 0.90 -14.38
N ALA A 86 -13.62 0.27 -13.39
CA ALA A 86 -13.18 0.32 -12.00
C ALA A 86 -11.78 -0.28 -11.83
N LEU A 87 -11.47 -1.37 -12.52
CA LEU A 87 -10.13 -1.97 -12.56
C LEU A 87 -9.11 -0.98 -13.14
N ARG A 88 -9.42 -0.38 -14.29
CA ARG A 88 -8.56 0.64 -14.92
C ARG A 88 -8.35 1.84 -13.99
N ASN A 89 -9.39 2.35 -13.37
CA ASN A 89 -9.31 3.47 -12.45
C ASN A 89 -8.46 3.13 -11.22
N THR A 90 -8.63 1.93 -10.66
CA THR A 90 -7.82 1.47 -9.51
C THR A 90 -6.33 1.50 -9.84
N VAL A 91 -5.95 0.95 -10.97
CA VAL A 91 -4.55 0.94 -11.42
C VAL A 91 -4.06 2.36 -11.70
N LEU A 92 -4.82 3.16 -12.45
CA LEU A 92 -4.47 4.54 -12.81
C LEU A 92 -4.27 5.40 -11.57
N ILE A 93 -5.25 5.40 -10.63
CA ILE A 93 -5.18 6.20 -9.41
C ILE A 93 -4.01 5.73 -8.55
N THR A 94 -3.84 4.42 -8.39
CA THR A 94 -2.73 3.88 -7.57
C THR A 94 -1.37 4.29 -8.15
N ILE A 95 -1.15 4.16 -9.44
CA ILE A 95 0.11 4.57 -10.08
C ILE A 95 0.31 6.09 -9.98
N ALA A 96 -0.72 6.88 -10.25
CA ALA A 96 -0.62 8.34 -10.18
C ALA A 96 -0.29 8.81 -8.75
N VAL A 97 -1.01 8.30 -7.74
CA VAL A 97 -0.76 8.61 -6.32
C VAL A 97 0.65 8.17 -5.93
N LEU A 98 1.06 6.95 -6.30
CA LEU A 98 2.37 6.42 -5.99
C LEU A 98 3.49 7.31 -6.53
N VAL A 99 3.44 7.67 -7.80
CA VAL A 99 4.45 8.52 -8.45
C VAL A 99 4.51 9.90 -7.77
N ILE A 100 3.35 10.55 -7.60
CA ILE A 100 3.28 11.88 -6.99
C ILE A 100 3.77 11.86 -5.54
N VAL A 101 3.30 10.88 -4.76
CA VAL A 101 3.69 10.74 -3.34
C VAL A 101 5.18 10.47 -3.21
N LEU A 102 5.79 9.60 -4.01
CA LEU A 102 7.22 9.31 -3.93
C LEU A 102 8.07 10.53 -4.26
N ILE A 103 7.71 11.28 -5.29
CA ILE A 103 8.42 12.52 -5.67
C ILE A 103 8.32 13.53 -4.52
N LEU A 104 7.10 13.83 -4.06
CA LEU A 104 6.88 14.82 -3.01
C LEU A 104 7.46 14.38 -1.66
N ALA A 105 7.34 13.11 -1.30
CA ALA A 105 7.91 12.56 -0.08
C ALA A 105 9.44 12.64 -0.07
N THR A 106 10.09 12.38 -1.22
CA THR A 106 11.55 12.52 -1.36
C THR A 106 11.98 13.97 -1.19
N ILE A 107 11.28 14.91 -1.83
CA ILE A 107 11.55 16.36 -1.68
C ILE A 107 11.37 16.78 -0.23
N LEU A 108 10.24 16.47 0.38
CA LEU A 108 9.94 16.84 1.77
C LEU A 108 10.89 16.17 2.77
N ALA A 109 11.23 14.90 2.58
CA ALA A 109 12.19 14.18 3.42
C ALA A 109 13.57 14.85 3.35
N THR A 110 14.04 15.21 2.15
CA THR A 110 15.33 15.88 1.97
C THR A 110 15.35 17.26 2.63
N ILE A 111 14.27 18.04 2.48
CA ILE A 111 14.14 19.35 3.17
C ILE A 111 14.10 19.15 4.69
N LEU A 112 13.33 18.19 5.17
CA LEU A 112 13.21 17.89 6.60
C LEU A 112 14.45 17.21 7.20
N ALA A 113 15.36 16.66 6.42
CA ALA A 113 16.67 16.19 6.88
C ALA A 113 17.63 17.36 7.19
N ALA A 114 17.48 18.48 6.48
CA ALA A 114 18.27 19.69 6.73
C ALA A 114 17.97 20.30 8.12
N ARG A 115 18.96 21.00 8.66
CA ARG A 115 18.82 21.72 9.94
C ARG A 115 18.32 23.13 9.68
N PHE A 116 17.08 23.43 10.06
CA PHE A 116 16.52 24.78 10.02
C PHE A 116 15.62 25.07 11.23
N ARG A 117 15.40 26.37 11.52
CA ARG A 117 14.52 26.79 12.61
C ARG A 117 13.06 26.46 12.25
N GLY A 118 12.31 25.90 13.21
CA GLY A 118 10.91 25.52 13.00
C GLY A 118 10.68 24.13 12.38
N ARG A 119 11.73 23.35 12.10
CA ARG A 119 11.62 21.99 11.54
C ARG A 119 10.65 21.08 12.30
N ALA A 120 10.61 21.15 13.63
CA ALA A 120 9.68 20.37 14.45
C ALA A 120 8.22 20.73 14.13
N VAL A 121 7.90 22.03 14.05
CA VAL A 121 6.55 22.52 13.71
C VAL A 121 6.13 22.01 12.32
N VAL A 122 7.01 22.12 11.32
CA VAL A 122 6.72 21.63 9.96
C VAL A 122 6.45 20.13 9.97
N ARG A 123 7.22 19.33 10.75
CA ARG A 123 6.96 17.88 10.90
C ARG A 123 5.59 17.60 11.52
N TYR A 124 5.19 18.31 12.57
CA TYR A 124 3.89 18.12 13.18
C TYR A 124 2.76 18.52 12.24
N LEU A 125 2.86 19.65 11.56
CA LEU A 125 1.87 20.08 10.56
C LEU A 125 1.76 19.09 9.40
N LEU A 126 2.88 18.54 8.94
CA LEU A 126 2.90 17.53 7.89
C LEU A 126 2.14 16.26 8.29
N LEU A 127 2.17 15.88 9.58
CA LEU A 127 1.51 14.65 10.05
C LEU A 127 -0.01 14.80 10.23
N LEU A 128 -0.56 16.01 10.29
CA LEU A 128 -1.98 16.25 10.51
C LEU A 128 -2.89 15.53 9.49
N PRO A 129 -2.61 15.52 8.17
CA PRO A 129 -3.44 14.81 7.21
C PRO A 129 -3.54 13.31 7.47
N TRP A 130 -2.46 12.69 7.91
CA TRP A 130 -2.42 11.26 8.22
C TRP A 130 -3.16 10.93 9.53
N ALA A 131 -3.07 11.81 10.52
CA ALA A 131 -3.72 11.64 11.82
C ALA A 131 -5.23 11.92 11.75
N ALA A 132 -5.70 12.64 10.73
CA ALA A 132 -7.11 13.01 10.60
C ALA A 132 -7.99 11.80 10.27
N PRO A 133 -9.19 11.67 10.88
CA PRO A 133 -10.14 10.64 10.53
C PRO A 133 -10.52 10.72 9.04
N VAL A 134 -10.32 9.63 8.29
CA VAL A 134 -10.48 9.59 6.82
C VAL A 134 -11.86 10.10 6.38
N VAL A 135 -12.91 9.65 7.04
CA VAL A 135 -14.29 10.04 6.69
C VAL A 135 -14.49 11.54 6.84
N MET A 136 -14.11 12.11 7.99
CA MET A 136 -14.30 13.54 8.29
C MET A 136 -13.47 14.42 7.36
N SER A 137 -12.21 14.07 7.15
CA SER A 137 -11.34 14.81 6.25
C SER A 137 -11.83 14.75 4.80
N THR A 138 -12.36 13.61 4.36
CA THR A 138 -12.91 13.48 3.00
C THR A 138 -14.21 14.28 2.83
N ILE A 139 -15.06 14.38 3.87
CA ILE A 139 -16.22 15.27 3.85
C ILE A 139 -15.78 16.73 3.72
N ALA A 140 -14.75 17.15 4.45
CA ALA A 140 -14.18 18.49 4.31
C ALA A 140 -13.66 18.74 2.88
N TRP A 141 -12.96 17.79 2.29
CA TRP A 141 -12.52 17.86 0.91
C TRP A 141 -13.69 17.95 -0.08
N LYS A 142 -14.79 17.19 0.15
CA LYS A 142 -16.00 17.29 -0.67
C LYS A 142 -16.56 18.71 -0.68
N TRP A 143 -16.50 19.41 0.45
CA TRP A 143 -16.89 20.80 0.58
C TRP A 143 -15.91 21.74 -0.15
N ILE A 144 -14.60 21.50 -0.05
CA ILE A 144 -13.57 22.22 -0.79
C ILE A 144 -13.75 22.10 -2.32
N PHE A 145 -14.25 20.96 -2.79
CA PHE A 145 -14.55 20.69 -4.20
C PHE A 145 -15.96 21.13 -4.65
N ASP A 146 -16.71 21.85 -3.81
CA ASP A 146 -18.02 22.40 -4.21
C ASP A 146 -17.87 23.28 -5.44
N SER A 147 -18.86 23.25 -6.35
CA SER A 147 -18.74 23.96 -7.62
C SER A 147 -18.85 25.48 -7.46
N GLN A 148 -19.68 25.94 -6.54
CA GLN A 148 -19.96 27.37 -6.35
C GLN A 148 -19.06 28.00 -5.28
N TYR A 149 -18.91 27.32 -4.15
CA TYR A 149 -18.20 27.82 -2.96
C TYR A 149 -16.78 27.26 -2.82
N SER A 150 -16.25 26.63 -3.87
CA SER A 150 -14.92 26.02 -3.87
C SER A 150 -13.81 27.02 -3.58
N VAL A 151 -13.04 26.74 -2.54
CA VAL A 151 -11.80 27.47 -2.24
C VAL A 151 -10.81 27.31 -3.42
N ILE A 152 -10.79 26.14 -4.06
CA ILE A 152 -9.92 25.87 -5.21
C ILE A 152 -10.30 26.77 -6.38
N ASN A 153 -11.60 26.88 -6.72
CA ASN A 153 -12.07 27.77 -7.78
C ASN A 153 -11.77 29.25 -7.45
N TRP A 154 -11.87 29.63 -6.19
CA TRP A 154 -11.49 30.96 -5.75
C TRP A 154 -9.99 31.24 -6.00
N VAL A 155 -9.11 30.34 -5.56
CA VAL A 155 -7.66 30.46 -5.78
C VAL A 155 -7.34 30.50 -7.29
N LEU A 156 -7.92 29.60 -8.09
CA LEU A 156 -7.69 29.57 -9.54
C LEU A 156 -8.13 30.88 -10.23
N ARG A 157 -9.21 31.51 -9.77
CA ARG A 157 -9.63 32.82 -10.25
C ARG A 157 -8.66 33.92 -9.89
N GLN A 158 -8.18 33.95 -8.62
CA GLN A 158 -7.17 34.94 -8.18
C GLN A 158 -5.86 34.82 -8.98
N LEU A 159 -5.50 33.59 -9.38
CA LEU A 159 -4.34 33.33 -10.22
C LEU A 159 -4.60 33.54 -11.73
N HIS A 160 -5.81 33.98 -12.11
CA HIS A 160 -6.24 34.19 -13.51
C HIS A 160 -6.13 32.90 -14.37
N ILE A 161 -6.20 31.72 -13.75
CA ILE A 161 -6.17 30.42 -14.45
C ILE A 161 -7.55 30.10 -15.04
N ILE A 162 -8.62 30.51 -14.36
CA ILE A 162 -10.01 30.38 -14.79
C ILE A 162 -10.68 31.74 -14.84
N GLY A 163 -11.68 31.89 -15.70
CA GLY A 163 -12.46 33.11 -15.84
C GLY A 163 -13.34 33.39 -14.62
N PRO A 164 -13.84 34.65 -14.47
CA PRO A 164 -14.62 35.05 -13.31
C PRO A 164 -15.97 34.30 -13.17
N TYR A 165 -16.51 33.80 -14.28
CA TYR A 165 -17.76 33.05 -14.33
C TYR A 165 -17.56 31.57 -14.63
N GLU A 166 -16.34 31.06 -14.56
CA GLU A 166 -16.06 29.64 -14.70
C GLU A 166 -16.12 28.95 -13.35
N PHE A 167 -16.88 27.85 -13.32
CA PHE A 167 -17.12 27.03 -12.12
C PHE A 167 -16.82 25.56 -12.45
N PRO A 168 -15.56 25.15 -12.45
CA PRO A 168 -15.19 23.77 -12.64
C PRO A 168 -15.94 22.85 -11.65
N GLN A 169 -16.64 21.87 -12.21
CA GLN A 169 -17.40 20.90 -11.41
C GLN A 169 -16.48 19.73 -11.07
N TRP A 170 -15.70 19.89 -10.01
CA TRP A 170 -14.66 18.92 -9.59
C TRP A 170 -15.15 17.51 -9.43
N LEU A 171 -16.36 17.32 -8.90
CA LEU A 171 -16.98 16.02 -8.66
C LEU A 171 -18.05 15.66 -9.69
N GLY A 172 -18.43 16.59 -10.56
CA GLY A 172 -19.49 16.42 -11.56
C GLY A 172 -18.99 16.04 -12.96
N VAL A 173 -17.69 16.15 -13.22
CA VAL A 173 -17.07 15.78 -14.51
C VAL A 173 -16.15 14.57 -14.30
N PRO A 174 -16.28 13.48 -15.09
CA PRO A 174 -15.54 12.23 -14.87
C PRO A 174 -14.02 12.41 -14.68
N LYS A 175 -13.38 13.20 -15.54
CA LYS A 175 -11.93 13.46 -15.47
C LYS A 175 -11.55 14.23 -14.20
N LEU A 176 -12.33 15.25 -13.83
CA LEU A 176 -12.07 16.05 -12.64
C LEU A 176 -12.33 15.24 -11.37
N ALA A 177 -13.33 14.36 -11.36
CA ALA A 177 -13.61 13.46 -10.25
C ALA A 177 -12.40 12.54 -9.94
N ILE A 178 -11.78 11.96 -10.97
CA ILE A 178 -10.55 11.16 -10.80
C ILE A 178 -9.40 12.01 -10.26
N ILE A 179 -9.21 13.22 -10.80
CA ILE A 179 -8.17 14.16 -10.31
C ILE A 179 -8.42 14.51 -8.84
N SER A 180 -9.66 14.80 -8.46
CA SER A 180 -10.03 15.12 -7.07
C SER A 180 -9.73 13.95 -6.13
N ILE A 181 -10.04 12.71 -6.53
CA ILE A 181 -9.71 11.51 -5.77
C ILE A 181 -8.19 11.39 -5.59
N ILE A 182 -7.41 11.57 -6.65
CA ILE A 182 -5.95 11.53 -6.60
C ILE A 182 -5.41 12.60 -5.64
N MET A 183 -5.92 13.84 -5.70
CA MET A 183 -5.49 14.93 -4.81
C MET A 183 -5.71 14.59 -3.34
N VAL A 184 -6.88 14.05 -2.98
CA VAL A 184 -7.18 13.67 -1.60
C VAL A 184 -6.32 12.49 -1.15
N GLN A 185 -6.10 11.49 -2.00
CA GLN A 185 -5.25 10.36 -1.69
C GLN A 185 -3.79 10.79 -1.47
N VAL A 186 -3.25 11.64 -2.35
CA VAL A 186 -1.90 12.21 -2.20
C VAL A 186 -1.79 12.97 -0.90
N TRP A 187 -2.70 13.90 -0.63
CA TRP A 187 -2.71 14.71 0.60
C TRP A 187 -2.70 13.84 1.87
N ARG A 188 -3.47 12.75 1.87
CA ARG A 188 -3.60 11.86 3.01
C ARG A 188 -2.35 10.99 3.23
N ILE A 189 -1.78 10.41 2.14
CA ILE A 189 -0.72 9.40 2.24
C ILE A 189 0.68 10.03 2.29
N LEU A 190 0.85 11.22 1.72
CA LEU A 190 2.12 11.92 1.64
C LEU A 190 2.88 12.03 2.98
N PRO A 191 2.23 12.35 4.12
CA PRO A 191 2.94 12.44 5.40
C PRO A 191 3.61 11.14 5.81
N PHE A 192 2.90 10.03 5.67
CA PHE A 192 3.38 8.70 6.02
C PHE A 192 4.59 8.30 5.17
N ALA A 193 4.48 8.45 3.85
CA ALA A 193 5.58 8.17 2.94
C ALA A 193 6.80 9.09 3.22
N THR A 194 6.56 10.36 3.56
CA THR A 194 7.61 11.31 3.91
C THR A 194 8.36 10.89 5.17
N VAL A 195 7.68 10.41 6.20
CA VAL A 195 8.33 9.94 7.45
C VAL A 195 9.21 8.72 7.19
N ILE A 196 8.71 7.74 6.42
CA ILE A 196 9.49 6.57 6.04
C ILE A 196 10.74 6.98 5.24
N THR A 197 10.56 7.81 4.22
CA THR A 197 11.67 8.29 3.38
C THR A 197 12.68 9.10 4.21
N LEU A 198 12.19 9.94 5.13
CA LEU A 198 13.05 10.74 6.03
C LEU A 198 13.86 9.85 6.96
N ALA A 199 13.30 8.76 7.46
CA ALA A 199 14.05 7.78 8.24
C ALA A 199 15.20 7.20 7.42
N GLY A 200 14.94 6.86 6.16
CA GLY A 200 15.95 6.41 5.22
C GLY A 200 17.04 7.46 4.98
N VAL A 201 16.68 8.69 4.65
CA VAL A 201 17.64 9.79 4.40
C VAL A 201 18.53 10.02 5.62
N ASN A 202 17.98 9.94 6.84
CA ASN A 202 18.75 10.10 8.07
C ASN A 202 19.65 8.89 8.39
N ALA A 203 19.44 7.73 7.78
CA ALA A 203 20.25 6.54 7.96
C ALA A 203 21.51 6.52 7.08
N VAL A 204 21.59 7.40 6.06
CA VAL A 204 22.80 7.51 5.21
C VAL A 204 23.96 8.05 6.03
N PRO A 205 25.13 7.36 6.05
CA PRO A 205 26.32 7.84 6.75
C PRO A 205 26.76 9.21 6.25
N LYS A 206 27.00 10.12 7.18
CA LYS A 206 27.41 11.49 6.85
C LYS A 206 28.77 11.55 6.16
N GLU A 207 29.66 10.66 6.55
CA GLU A 207 31.01 10.53 6.02
C GLU A 207 30.98 10.33 4.50
N LEU A 208 30.03 9.55 3.97
CA LEU A 208 29.87 9.37 2.52
C LEU A 208 29.43 10.66 1.82
N LEU A 209 28.53 11.41 2.45
CA LEU A 209 28.04 12.67 1.88
C LEU A 209 29.09 13.78 1.96
N GLU A 210 29.96 13.77 2.99
CA GLU A 210 31.06 14.69 3.17
C GLU A 210 32.23 14.36 2.21
N ALA A 211 32.58 13.07 2.03
CA ALA A 211 33.54 12.65 1.02
C ALA A 211 33.13 13.07 -0.39
N ALA A 212 31.88 12.83 -0.74
CA ALA A 212 31.33 13.24 -2.03
C ALA A 212 31.36 14.78 -2.24
N LEU A 213 31.21 15.56 -1.16
CA LEU A 213 31.38 17.02 -1.21
C LEU A 213 32.85 17.42 -1.52
N VAL A 214 33.80 16.74 -0.92
CA VAL A 214 35.23 16.98 -1.20
C VAL A 214 35.58 16.64 -2.65
N ASP A 215 34.92 15.58 -3.20
CA ASP A 215 35.06 15.19 -4.61
C ASP A 215 34.28 16.14 -5.58
N GLY A 216 33.63 17.21 -5.07
CA GLY A 216 32.94 18.20 -5.87
C GLY A 216 31.53 17.79 -6.28
N ALA A 217 30.94 16.74 -5.68
CA ALA A 217 29.57 16.29 -6.00
C ALA A 217 28.51 17.31 -5.55
N GLY A 218 27.74 17.82 -6.51
CA GLY A 218 26.62 18.73 -6.27
C GLY A 218 25.45 18.04 -5.55
N PHE A 219 24.43 18.84 -5.19
CA PHE A 219 23.24 18.35 -4.47
C PHE A 219 22.53 17.21 -5.22
N PHE A 220 22.25 17.37 -6.50
CA PHE A 220 21.56 16.34 -7.29
C PHE A 220 22.39 15.07 -7.46
N THR A 221 23.69 15.18 -7.65
CA THR A 221 24.59 14.03 -7.74
C THR A 221 24.53 13.21 -6.43
N ARG A 222 24.66 13.87 -5.28
CA ARG A 222 24.54 13.20 -3.98
C ARG A 222 23.16 12.60 -3.75
N LEU A 223 22.08 13.28 -4.15
CA LEU A 223 20.72 12.76 -4.00
C LEU A 223 20.51 11.52 -4.86
N PHE A 224 20.77 11.60 -6.17
CA PHE A 224 20.41 10.54 -7.12
C PHE A 224 21.44 9.41 -7.20
N GLN A 225 22.71 9.68 -6.93
CA GLN A 225 23.78 8.66 -7.06
C GLN A 225 24.22 8.05 -5.74
N ILE A 226 23.93 8.68 -4.59
CA ILE A 226 24.30 8.18 -3.27
C ILE A 226 23.04 7.92 -2.42
N THR A 227 22.29 8.98 -2.10
CA THR A 227 21.21 8.88 -1.11
C THR A 227 20.09 7.95 -1.57
N LEU A 228 19.49 8.18 -2.75
CA LEU A 228 18.38 7.37 -3.23
C LEU A 228 18.73 5.91 -3.49
N PRO A 229 19.91 5.57 -4.07
CA PRO A 229 20.34 4.19 -4.19
C PRO A 229 20.48 3.48 -2.84
N MET A 230 21.09 4.13 -1.85
CA MET A 230 21.29 3.54 -0.52
C MET A 230 19.99 3.30 0.24
N ILE A 231 18.97 4.12 0.03
CA ILE A 231 17.68 3.99 0.74
C ILE A 231 16.62 3.26 -0.08
N ARG A 232 16.96 2.62 -1.19
CA ARG A 232 16.01 1.86 -2.02
C ARG A 232 15.15 0.87 -1.25
N PRO A 233 15.66 0.08 -0.29
CA PRO A 233 14.84 -0.82 0.50
C PRO A 233 13.77 -0.08 1.30
N ILE A 234 14.13 1.07 1.88
CA ILE A 234 13.22 1.91 2.65
C ILE A 234 12.18 2.58 1.75
N ILE A 235 12.59 3.04 0.56
CA ILE A 235 11.65 3.52 -0.46
C ILE A 235 10.69 2.41 -0.87
N GLY A 236 11.17 1.17 -1.01
CA GLY A 236 10.33 0.00 -1.28
C GLY A 236 9.21 -0.17 -0.26
N VAL A 237 9.49 0.05 1.03
CA VAL A 237 8.47 0.04 2.09
C VAL A 237 7.44 1.16 1.87
N ALA A 238 7.88 2.38 1.55
CA ALA A 238 6.98 3.50 1.25
C ALA A 238 6.10 3.21 0.02
N VAL A 239 6.68 2.62 -1.03
CA VAL A 239 5.96 2.15 -2.23
C VAL A 239 4.88 1.13 -1.87
N LEU A 240 5.24 0.11 -1.10
CA LEU A 240 4.33 -0.96 -0.71
C LEU A 240 3.12 -0.41 0.04
N PHE A 241 3.34 0.37 1.09
CA PHE A 241 2.23 0.92 1.88
C PHE A 241 1.40 1.93 1.10
N THR A 242 2.01 2.79 0.28
CA THR A 242 1.28 3.72 -0.59
C THR A 242 0.39 2.95 -1.57
N ALA A 243 0.91 1.90 -2.20
CA ALA A 243 0.14 1.05 -3.11
C ALA A 243 -1.01 0.35 -2.37
N LEU A 244 -0.74 -0.28 -1.21
CA LEU A 244 -1.76 -0.98 -0.42
C LEU A 244 -2.89 -0.04 0.01
N PHE A 245 -2.57 1.11 0.60
CA PHE A 245 -3.57 2.07 1.08
C PHE A 245 -4.38 2.70 -0.05
N THR A 246 -3.79 2.93 -1.22
CA THR A 246 -4.52 3.51 -2.36
C THR A 246 -5.37 2.47 -3.07
N PHE A 247 -4.82 1.28 -3.31
CA PHE A 247 -5.48 0.22 -4.08
C PHE A 247 -6.73 -0.32 -3.40
N THR A 248 -6.73 -0.38 -2.05
CA THR A 248 -7.84 -0.91 -1.25
C THR A 248 -8.79 0.17 -0.76
N ASP A 249 -8.52 1.45 -1.02
CA ASP A 249 -9.34 2.52 -0.48
C ASP A 249 -10.70 2.61 -1.18
N MET A 250 -11.73 2.38 -0.40
CA MET A 250 -13.12 2.63 -0.79
C MET A 250 -13.61 3.99 -0.28
N ALA A 251 -13.14 4.40 0.90
CA ALA A 251 -13.77 5.49 1.65
C ALA A 251 -13.69 6.84 0.92
N VAL A 252 -12.53 7.19 0.38
CA VAL A 252 -12.34 8.46 -0.34
C VAL A 252 -13.26 8.51 -1.57
N VAL A 253 -13.27 7.46 -2.39
CA VAL A 253 -14.11 7.39 -3.60
C VAL A 253 -15.59 7.45 -3.24
N TRP A 254 -15.99 6.67 -2.24
CA TRP A 254 -17.39 6.56 -1.84
C TRP A 254 -17.94 7.87 -1.27
N ILE A 255 -17.17 8.58 -0.45
CA ILE A 255 -17.60 9.83 0.17
C ILE A 255 -17.61 10.97 -0.83
N LEU A 256 -16.57 11.10 -1.68
CA LEU A 256 -16.49 12.18 -2.66
C LEU A 256 -17.56 12.05 -3.75
N THR A 257 -17.62 10.90 -4.40
CA THR A 257 -18.35 10.76 -5.67
C THR A 257 -19.39 9.65 -5.67
N ARG A 258 -19.35 8.69 -4.75
CA ARG A 258 -20.09 7.41 -4.81
C ARG A 258 -19.89 6.68 -6.14
N GLY A 259 -18.69 6.82 -6.74
CA GLY A 259 -18.40 6.28 -8.07
C GLY A 259 -18.87 7.13 -9.25
N GLY A 260 -19.56 8.26 -9.00
CA GLY A 260 -20.06 9.17 -10.03
C GLY A 260 -19.00 10.06 -10.66
N PRO A 261 -19.40 10.83 -11.68
CA PRO A 261 -20.65 10.75 -12.40
C PRO A 261 -20.72 9.49 -13.29
N TYR A 262 -21.91 8.94 -13.48
CA TYR A 262 -22.18 7.80 -14.40
C TYR A 262 -21.28 6.56 -14.14
N ASN A 263 -21.01 6.22 -12.88
CA ASN A 263 -20.10 5.14 -12.46
C ASN A 263 -18.64 5.30 -12.93
N SER A 264 -18.25 6.48 -13.44
CA SER A 264 -16.96 6.70 -14.09
C SER A 264 -15.77 6.75 -13.12
N SER A 265 -16.00 6.99 -11.83
CA SER A 265 -14.94 7.12 -10.82
C SER A 265 -14.87 5.96 -9.82
N HIS A 266 -15.64 4.88 -10.04
CA HIS A 266 -15.48 3.67 -9.24
C HIS A 266 -14.06 3.12 -9.34
N VAL A 267 -13.57 2.62 -8.19
CA VAL A 267 -12.43 1.72 -8.06
C VAL A 267 -12.94 0.34 -7.66
N LEU A 268 -12.11 -0.69 -7.76
CA LEU A 268 -12.54 -2.07 -7.44
C LEU A 268 -13.18 -2.17 -6.05
N ALA A 269 -12.58 -1.55 -5.03
CA ALA A 269 -13.09 -1.57 -3.67
C ALA A 269 -14.48 -0.92 -3.56
N SER A 270 -14.69 0.24 -4.20
CA SER A 270 -16.00 0.91 -4.19
C SER A 270 -17.03 0.20 -5.06
N TRP A 271 -16.63 -0.46 -6.14
CA TRP A 271 -17.53 -1.25 -6.97
C TRP A 271 -17.93 -2.56 -6.29
N ALA A 272 -17.01 -3.24 -5.63
CA ALA A 272 -17.31 -4.41 -4.79
C ALA A 272 -18.37 -4.08 -3.73
N PHE A 273 -18.22 -2.92 -3.06
CA PHE A 273 -19.19 -2.44 -2.07
C PHE A 273 -20.55 -2.10 -2.71
N GLN A 274 -20.54 -1.41 -3.86
CA GLN A 274 -21.78 -1.06 -4.59
C GLN A 274 -22.57 -2.30 -4.98
N VAL A 275 -21.90 -3.30 -5.56
CA VAL A 275 -22.56 -4.54 -6.02
C VAL A 275 -22.92 -5.43 -4.84
N GLY A 276 -21.96 -5.68 -3.93
CA GLY A 276 -22.13 -6.63 -2.84
C GLY A 276 -23.11 -6.16 -1.76
N ILE A 277 -22.96 -4.91 -1.32
CA ILE A 277 -23.70 -4.39 -0.16
C ILE A 277 -24.89 -3.55 -0.58
N VAL A 278 -24.68 -2.59 -1.50
CA VAL A 278 -25.78 -1.65 -1.87
C VAL A 278 -26.79 -2.33 -2.78
N ALA A 279 -26.35 -3.08 -3.79
CA ALA A 279 -27.24 -3.82 -4.69
C ALA A 279 -27.64 -5.20 -4.13
N GLY A 280 -26.93 -5.70 -3.09
CA GLY A 280 -27.25 -6.94 -2.41
C GLY A 280 -26.78 -8.22 -3.12
N ASP A 281 -25.96 -8.12 -4.16
CA ASP A 281 -25.35 -9.28 -4.82
C ASP A 281 -24.02 -9.61 -4.13
N LEU A 282 -24.11 -10.34 -3.00
CA LEU A 282 -22.96 -10.70 -2.18
C LEU A 282 -21.95 -11.57 -2.96
N ALA A 283 -22.44 -12.40 -3.87
CA ALA A 283 -21.63 -13.31 -4.66
C ALA A 283 -20.72 -12.54 -5.64
N GLN A 284 -21.29 -11.64 -6.43
CA GLN A 284 -20.50 -10.83 -7.34
C GLN A 284 -19.62 -9.81 -6.60
N GLY A 285 -20.13 -9.18 -5.53
CA GLY A 285 -19.34 -8.28 -4.68
C GLY A 285 -18.12 -8.95 -4.10
N ALA A 286 -18.26 -10.20 -3.61
CA ALA A 286 -17.14 -11.00 -3.13
C ALA A 286 -16.15 -11.38 -4.25
N ALA A 287 -16.64 -11.73 -5.44
CA ALA A 287 -15.80 -12.02 -6.60
C ALA A 287 -14.96 -10.80 -7.02
N ILE A 288 -15.55 -9.59 -7.03
CA ILE A 288 -14.83 -8.33 -7.31
C ILE A 288 -13.77 -8.08 -6.24
N ALA A 289 -14.10 -8.24 -4.95
CA ALA A 289 -13.16 -8.04 -3.86
C ALA A 289 -11.96 -9.01 -3.93
N LEU A 290 -12.20 -10.28 -4.26
CA LEU A 290 -11.15 -11.29 -4.42
C LEU A 290 -10.21 -10.99 -5.60
N PHE A 291 -10.67 -10.28 -6.62
CA PHE A 291 -9.82 -9.86 -7.74
C PHE A 291 -8.67 -8.93 -7.31
N MET A 292 -8.80 -8.25 -6.18
CA MET A 292 -7.74 -7.39 -5.64
C MET A 292 -6.57 -8.18 -5.04
N LEU A 293 -6.81 -9.39 -4.51
CA LEU A 293 -5.82 -10.17 -3.78
C LEU A 293 -4.59 -10.55 -4.62
N PRO A 294 -4.72 -11.12 -5.83
CA PRO A 294 -3.55 -11.51 -6.63
C PRO A 294 -2.69 -10.30 -7.02
N VAL A 295 -3.31 -9.14 -7.28
CA VAL A 295 -2.58 -7.92 -7.62
C VAL A 295 -1.78 -7.43 -6.42
N LEU A 296 -2.42 -7.37 -5.23
CA LEU A 296 -1.75 -6.95 -4.00
C LEU A 296 -0.64 -7.92 -3.59
N ALA A 297 -0.88 -9.22 -3.72
CA ALA A 297 0.13 -10.25 -3.46
C ALA A 297 1.33 -10.10 -4.41
N ALA A 298 1.09 -9.85 -5.70
CA ALA A 298 2.15 -9.62 -6.67
C ALA A 298 2.98 -8.38 -6.33
N VAL A 299 2.35 -7.27 -5.97
CA VAL A 299 3.02 -6.04 -5.52
C VAL A 299 3.84 -6.30 -4.26
N ALA A 300 3.27 -6.98 -3.26
CA ALA A 300 3.97 -7.30 -2.02
C ALA A 300 5.21 -8.18 -2.26
N VAL A 301 5.06 -9.24 -3.04
CA VAL A 301 6.19 -10.13 -3.40
C VAL A 301 7.26 -9.38 -4.18
N TRP A 302 6.87 -8.53 -5.13
CA TRP A 302 7.81 -7.74 -5.91
C TRP A 302 8.64 -6.80 -5.02
N VAL A 303 7.99 -6.05 -4.11
CA VAL A 303 8.67 -5.15 -3.19
C VAL A 303 9.58 -5.91 -2.22
N LEU A 304 9.11 -7.04 -1.67
CA LEU A 304 9.92 -7.87 -0.77
C LEU A 304 11.18 -8.40 -1.48
N ARG A 305 11.05 -8.83 -2.74
CA ARG A 305 12.20 -9.27 -3.54
C ARG A 305 13.20 -8.13 -3.82
N LEU A 306 12.72 -6.90 -4.03
CA LEU A 306 13.59 -5.73 -4.16
C LEU A 306 14.36 -5.47 -2.87
N ALA A 307 13.67 -5.52 -1.72
CA ALA A 307 14.28 -5.28 -0.42
C ALA A 307 15.28 -6.39 -0.01
N SER A 308 15.04 -7.66 -0.40
CA SER A 308 15.90 -8.79 -0.01
C SER A 308 17.18 -8.91 -0.82
N ARG A 309 17.24 -8.40 -2.05
CA ARG A 309 18.43 -8.49 -2.89
C ARG A 309 19.64 -7.69 -2.38
N GLU A 310 19.38 -6.63 -1.62
CA GLU A 310 20.43 -5.73 -1.11
C GLU A 310 20.98 -6.16 0.27
N VAL A 311 20.40 -7.17 0.92
CA VAL A 311 20.90 -7.72 2.20
C VAL A 311 21.93 -8.83 1.98
N THR A 312 22.04 -9.33 0.74
CA THR A 312 22.93 -10.46 0.38
C THR A 312 24.15 -10.05 -0.44
N GLU A 313 24.31 -8.77 -0.78
CA GLU A 313 25.53 -8.17 -1.35
C GLU A 313 26.23 -7.28 -0.29
#